data_2cda70770adb660435d7722fde0d1812
#
_entry.id   2cda70770adb660435d7722fde0d1812
#
_cell.length_a   1.000
_cell.length_b   1.000
_cell.length_c   1.000
_cell.angle_alpha   90.00
_cell.angle_beta   90.00
_cell.angle_gamma   90.00
#
_symmetry.space_group_name_H-M   'P 1'
#
loop_
_entity.id
_entity.type
_entity.pdbx_description
1 polymer ?
#
loop_
_entity_poly.entity_id
_entity_poly.type
_entity_poly.pdbx_seq_one_letter_code
_entity_poly.pdbx_strand_id
1 'polypeptide(L)'
;HPAVLRSIRDVIAAGRAADVPVCMCGEAAADPCLIPLWMAFGLDSFSAAPSALPEVRRTVSRWTEEEALCTAKEALACPDADAVRALLAARRR
;
A
#
# COMPACT_ATOMS: atom_id res chain seq x y z
N HIS A 1 -6.23 10.24 -1.91
CA HIS A 1 -7.51 10.41 -1.21
C HIS A 1 -8.02 9.06 -0.69
N PRO A 2 -8.61 9.01 0.50
CA PRO A 2 -9.12 7.74 1.06
C PRO A 2 -10.09 6.99 0.15
N ALA A 3 -10.87 7.70 -0.66
CA ALA A 3 -11.78 7.08 -1.63
C ALA A 3 -11.02 6.28 -2.69
N VAL A 4 -9.87 6.76 -3.14
CA VAL A 4 -9.00 6.05 -4.08
C VAL A 4 -8.41 4.81 -3.41
N LEU A 5 -7.97 4.93 -2.17
CA LEU A 5 -7.45 3.80 -1.39
C LEU A 5 -8.51 2.70 -1.22
N ARG A 6 -9.75 3.08 -0.92
CA ARG A 6 -10.86 2.12 -0.84
C ARG A 6 -11.11 1.41 -2.16
N SER A 7 -11.04 2.12 -3.28
CA SER A 7 -11.20 1.52 -4.61
C SER A 7 -10.10 0.51 -4.90
N ILE A 8 -8.85 0.84 -4.58
CA ILE A 8 -7.71 -0.08 -4.76
C ILE A 8 -7.88 -1.31 -3.87
N ARG A 9 -8.23 -1.11 -2.60
CA ARG A 9 -8.50 -2.21 -1.67
C ARG A 9 -9.56 -3.16 -2.24
N ASP A 10 -10.64 -2.62 -2.78
CA ASP A 10 -11.75 -3.41 -3.28
C ASP A 10 -11.35 -4.21 -4.54
N VAL A 11 -10.52 -3.63 -5.41
CA VAL A 11 -9.97 -4.34 -6.57
C VAL A 11 -9.08 -5.51 -6.12
N ILE A 12 -8.21 -5.29 -5.16
CA ILE A 12 -7.33 -6.35 -4.64
C ILE A 12 -8.15 -7.45 -3.99
N ALA A 13 -9.16 -7.11 -3.18
CA ALA A 13 -10.03 -8.07 -2.54
C ALA A 13 -10.82 -8.89 -3.55
N ALA A 14 -11.33 -8.26 -4.60
CA ALA A 14 -12.05 -8.93 -5.68
C ALA A 14 -11.15 -9.92 -6.43
N GLY A 15 -9.91 -9.52 -6.72
CA GLY A 15 -8.92 -10.39 -7.35
C GLY A 15 -8.62 -11.63 -6.49
N ARG A 16 -8.42 -11.45 -5.20
CA ARG A 16 -8.18 -12.56 -4.28
C ARG A 16 -9.38 -13.50 -4.19
N ALA A 17 -10.59 -12.95 -4.11
CA ALA A 17 -11.81 -13.75 -4.05
C ALA A 17 -12.03 -14.58 -5.33
N ALA A 18 -11.60 -14.05 -6.47
CA ALA A 18 -11.72 -14.73 -7.77
C ALA A 18 -10.49 -15.57 -8.13
N ASP A 19 -9.48 -15.62 -7.26
CA ASP A 19 -8.20 -16.28 -7.49
C ASP A 19 -7.50 -15.74 -8.75
N VAL A 20 -7.57 -14.42 -8.94
CA VAL A 20 -6.93 -13.70 -10.04
C VAL A 20 -5.79 -12.87 -9.46
N PRO A 21 -4.54 -13.03 -9.95
CA PRO A 21 -3.42 -12.21 -9.49
C PRO A 21 -3.64 -10.73 -9.77
N VAL A 22 -3.31 -9.88 -8.80
CA VAL A 22 -3.35 -8.43 -8.94
C VAL A 22 -1.94 -7.89 -8.76
N CYS A 23 -1.49 -7.10 -9.72
CA CYS A 23 -0.18 -6.46 -9.68
C CYS A 23 -0.36 -4.94 -9.75
N MET A 24 0.36 -4.21 -8.91
CA MET A 24 0.41 -2.76 -9.00
C MET A 24 1.64 -2.33 -9.76
N CYS A 25 1.48 -1.37 -10.65
CA CYS A 25 2.57 -0.80 -11.45
C CYS A 25 2.54 0.72 -11.35
N GLY A 26 3.59 1.36 -11.91
CA GLY A 26 3.73 2.80 -11.86
C GLY A 26 4.41 3.30 -10.59
N GLU A 27 4.42 4.60 -10.40
CA GLU A 27 5.13 5.25 -9.28
C GLU A 27 4.57 4.86 -7.91
N ALA A 28 3.26 4.67 -7.82
CA ALA A 28 2.61 4.28 -6.57
C ALA A 28 3.08 2.91 -6.06
N ALA A 29 3.49 2.03 -6.94
CA ALA A 29 4.00 0.71 -6.56
C ALA A 29 5.33 0.80 -5.82
N ALA A 30 6.15 1.81 -6.12
CA ALA A 30 7.48 1.98 -5.57
C ALA A 30 7.56 3.03 -4.46
N ASP A 31 6.48 3.73 -4.16
CA ASP A 31 6.46 4.76 -3.12
C ASP A 31 6.52 4.12 -1.74
N PRO A 32 7.62 4.31 -0.98
CA PRO A 32 7.79 3.66 0.32
C PRO A 32 6.73 4.06 1.34
N CYS A 33 6.11 5.23 1.21
CA CYS A 33 5.03 5.66 2.09
C CYS A 33 3.75 4.85 1.87
N LEU A 34 3.51 4.37 0.65
CA LEU A 34 2.30 3.62 0.28
C LEU A 34 2.42 2.11 0.46
N ILE A 35 3.64 1.59 0.50
CA ILE A 35 3.87 0.14 0.59
C ILE A 35 3.11 -0.53 1.74
N PRO A 36 3.07 0.01 2.98
CA PRO A 36 2.30 -0.64 4.03
C PRO A 36 0.81 -0.76 3.71
N LEU A 37 0.24 0.16 2.95
CA LEU A 37 -1.15 0.07 2.51
C LEU A 37 -1.34 -1.11 1.55
N TRP A 38 -0.43 -1.26 0.59
CA TRP A 38 -0.50 -2.38 -0.37
C TRP A 38 -0.33 -3.73 0.32
N MET A 39 0.56 -3.80 1.29
CA MET A 39 0.73 -5.00 2.12
C MET A 39 -0.55 -5.33 2.89
N ALA A 40 -1.16 -4.33 3.54
CA ALA A 40 -2.38 -4.51 4.33
C ALA A 40 -3.55 -4.95 3.46
N PHE A 41 -3.64 -4.43 2.23
CA PHE A 41 -4.70 -4.82 1.30
C PHE A 41 -4.51 -6.20 0.67
N GLY A 42 -3.33 -6.79 0.88
CA GLY A 42 -3.03 -8.12 0.37
C GLY A 42 -2.57 -8.16 -1.08
N LEU A 43 -1.92 -7.10 -1.56
CA LEU A 43 -1.36 -7.07 -2.90
C LEU A 43 -0.30 -8.17 -3.07
N ASP A 44 -0.40 -8.94 -4.15
CA ASP A 44 0.47 -10.09 -4.39
C ASP A 44 1.82 -9.70 -4.99
N SER A 45 1.85 -8.66 -5.83
CA SER A 45 3.08 -8.28 -6.52
C SER A 45 3.13 -6.79 -6.83
N PHE A 46 4.37 -6.28 -6.92
CA PHE A 46 4.68 -4.91 -7.27
C PHE A 46 5.52 -4.91 -8.53
N SER A 47 5.18 -4.06 -9.50
CA SER A 47 6.01 -3.81 -10.67
C SER A 47 6.61 -2.41 -10.55
N ALA A 48 7.92 -2.34 -10.41
CA ALA A 48 8.64 -1.09 -10.24
C ALA A 48 9.88 -1.08 -11.13
N ALA A 49 10.43 0.13 -11.37
CA ALA A 49 11.69 0.24 -12.10
C ALA A 49 12.80 -0.55 -11.37
N PRO A 50 13.73 -1.19 -12.09
CA PRO A 50 14.80 -1.99 -11.46
C PRO A 50 15.58 -1.21 -10.41
N SER A 51 15.80 0.09 -10.60
CA SER A 51 16.51 0.94 -9.65
C SER A 51 15.74 1.16 -8.34
N ALA A 52 14.43 0.97 -8.33
CA ALA A 52 13.58 1.14 -7.15
C ALA A 52 13.40 -0.17 -6.35
N LEU A 53 13.69 -1.32 -6.92
CA LEU A 53 13.46 -2.63 -6.28
C LEU A 53 14.17 -2.81 -4.94
N PRO A 54 15.45 -2.41 -4.78
CA PRO A 54 16.12 -2.55 -3.48
C PRO A 54 15.41 -1.80 -2.36
N GLU A 55 14.93 -0.59 -2.63
CA GLU A 55 14.20 0.21 -1.65
C GLU A 55 12.84 -0.40 -1.31
N VAL A 56 12.12 -0.89 -2.33
CA VAL A 56 10.84 -1.58 -2.12
C VAL A 56 11.03 -2.79 -1.21
N ARG A 57 12.02 -3.63 -1.49
CA ARG A 57 12.31 -4.81 -0.68
C ARG A 57 12.67 -4.45 0.75
N ARG A 58 13.48 -3.42 0.92
CA ARG A 58 13.89 -2.95 2.24
C ARG A 58 12.69 -2.44 3.03
N THR A 59 11.80 -1.67 2.39
CA THR A 59 10.60 -1.14 3.03
C THR A 59 9.66 -2.28 3.45
N VAL A 60 9.41 -3.23 2.56
CA VAL A 60 8.57 -4.40 2.89
C VAL A 60 9.11 -5.14 4.10
N SER A 61 10.43 -5.33 4.18
CA SER A 61 11.04 -6.04 5.31
C SER A 61 10.95 -5.31 6.65
N ARG A 62 10.69 -4.01 6.65
CA ARG A 62 10.59 -3.17 7.87
C ARG A 62 9.19 -3.10 8.46
N TRP A 63 8.20 -3.66 7.77
CA TRP A 63 6.82 -3.65 8.22
C TRP A 63 6.37 -5.06 8.58
N THR A 64 5.70 -5.21 9.72
CA THR A 64 4.95 -6.42 10.01
C THR A 64 3.56 -6.29 9.40
N GLU A 65 2.90 -7.41 9.16
CA GLU A 65 1.54 -7.43 8.64
C GLU A 65 0.57 -6.68 9.59
N GLU A 66 0.72 -6.90 10.89
CA GLU A 66 -0.11 -6.26 11.91
C GLU A 66 0.05 -4.74 11.90
N GLU A 67 1.29 -4.25 11.83
CA GLU A 67 1.56 -2.82 11.78
C GLU A 67 1.02 -2.18 10.50
N ALA A 68 1.14 -2.88 9.37
CA ALA A 68 0.61 -2.44 8.10
C ALA A 68 -0.92 -2.34 8.13
N LEU A 69 -1.60 -3.33 8.70
CA LEU A 69 -3.05 -3.34 8.86
C LEU A 69 -3.53 -2.16 9.73
N CYS A 70 -2.84 -1.90 10.82
CA CYS A 70 -3.16 -0.79 11.71
C CYS A 70 -3.06 0.56 10.98
N THR A 71 -1.96 0.76 10.26
CA THR A 71 -1.73 1.99 9.48
C THR A 71 -2.79 2.14 8.38
N ALA A 72 -3.15 1.07 7.70
CA ALA A 72 -4.17 1.10 6.65
C ALA A 72 -5.55 1.49 7.20
N LYS A 73 -5.94 0.98 8.36
CA LYS A 73 -7.19 1.37 9.01
C LYS A 73 -7.24 2.85 9.30
N GLU A 74 -6.16 3.40 9.84
CA GLU A 74 -6.07 4.83 10.12
C GLU A 74 -6.12 5.67 8.84
N ALA A 75 -5.43 5.23 7.79
CA ALA A 75 -5.43 5.93 6.51
C ALA A 75 -6.81 5.97 5.87
N LEU A 76 -7.54 4.85 5.92
CA LEU A 76 -8.91 4.77 5.38
C LEU A 76 -9.91 5.63 6.16
N ALA A 77 -9.62 5.91 7.42
CA ALA A 77 -10.45 6.75 8.28
C ALA A 77 -10.14 8.26 8.15
N CYS A 78 -9.07 8.63 7.43
CA CYS A 78 -8.72 10.03 7.21
C CYS A 78 -9.78 10.74 6.36
N PRO A 79 -10.00 12.05 6.59
CA PRO A 79 -11.04 12.79 5.86
C PRO A 79 -10.63 13.17 4.43
N ASP A 80 -9.33 13.29 4.14
CA ASP A 80 -8.84 13.77 2.85
C ASP A 80 -7.42 13.26 2.55
N ALA A 81 -6.90 13.62 1.38
CA ALA A 81 -5.58 13.20 0.93
C ALA A 81 -4.45 13.79 1.78
N ASP A 82 -4.59 15.02 2.25
CA ASP A 82 -3.55 15.66 3.05
C ASP A 82 -3.38 14.96 4.40
N ALA A 83 -4.48 14.57 5.02
CA ALA A 83 -4.45 13.80 6.27
C ALA A 83 -3.78 12.45 6.06
N VAL A 84 -4.07 11.76 4.96
CA VAL A 84 -3.41 10.49 4.62
C VAL A 84 -1.90 10.69 4.43
N ARG A 85 -1.50 11.70 3.68
CA ARG A 85 -0.08 11.99 3.46
C ARG A 85 0.65 12.28 4.77
N ALA A 86 0.05 13.06 5.64
CA ALA A 86 0.64 13.39 6.95
C ALA A 86 0.81 12.13 7.81
N LEU A 87 -0.20 11.27 7.85
CA LEU A 87 -0.14 10.02 8.59
C LEU A 87 0.98 9.11 8.06
N LEU A 88 1.03 8.92 6.75
CA LEU A 88 2.02 8.02 6.14
C LEU A 88 3.44 8.56 6.28
N ALA A 89 3.63 9.88 6.16
CA ALA A 89 4.93 10.49 6.38
C ALA A 89 5.42 10.29 7.81
N ALA A 90 4.54 10.39 8.80
CA ALA A 90 4.87 10.17 10.20
C ALA A 90 5.20 8.70 10.53
N ARG A 91 4.68 7.77 9.74
CA ARG A 91 4.88 6.32 9.91
C ARG A 91 5.97 5.74 9.00
N ARG A 92 6.59 6.55 8.15
CA ARG A 92 7.59 6.09 7.19
C ARG A 92 8.76 5.37 7.87
N ARG A 93 9.17 4.28 7.23
CA ARG A 93 10.28 3.44 7.71
C ARG A 93 11.37 3.21 6.67
#